data_896e01e8dd8fd18cf0b2c905be369262
#
_entry.id   896e01e8dd8fd18cf0b2c905be369262
#
_cell.length_a   1.000
_cell.length_b   1.000
_cell.length_c   1.000
_cell.angle_alpha   90.00
_cell.angle_beta   90.00
_cell.angle_gamma   90.00
#
_symmetry.space_group_name_H-M   'P 1'
#
loop_
_entity.id
_entity.type
_entity.pdbx_description
1 polymer ?
#
loop_
_entity_poly.entity_id
_entity_poly.type
_entity_poly.pdbx_seq_one_letter_code
_entity_poly.pdbx_strand_id
1 'polypeptide(L)'
;EYYRIEDLIALEITPLSAPEAASSEVLQDASPLFNLLSELHLSEFESQHLLRQISERDRALSSYLKTLNKRVELLSQIVAQTVLGKIGEPQPVQLSEAGIAFHHPHAYPAGSHLSIKLVLMPQALGLLLRARVSECLAQGAGYKIDTEFESITDTQRQLLARYILQKQAQARRLAREQHESAAEQAPGREH
;
A
#
# COMPACT_ATOMS: atom_id res chain seq x y z
N GLU A 1 -4.12 15.14 12.11
CA GLU A 1 -4.56 13.74 12.33
C GLU A 1 -4.66 13.08 10.96
N TYR A 2 -3.75 12.13 10.67
CA TYR A 2 -3.75 11.44 9.38
C TYR A 2 -4.89 10.42 9.37
N TYR A 3 -5.66 10.38 8.28
CA TYR A 3 -6.73 9.42 8.12
C TYR A 3 -6.15 8.00 7.94
N ARG A 4 -6.65 7.03 8.70
CA ARG A 4 -6.26 5.61 8.63
C ARG A 4 -7.34 4.81 7.90
N ILE A 5 -6.93 3.91 7.02
CA ILE A 5 -7.79 2.90 6.43
C ILE A 5 -7.51 1.54 7.08
N GLU A 6 -8.55 0.70 7.14
CA GLU A 6 -8.39 -0.72 7.44
C GLU A 6 -8.29 -1.49 6.14
N ASP A 7 -7.30 -2.37 6.04
CA ASP A 7 -7.07 -3.19 4.85
C ASP A 7 -6.43 -4.53 5.21
N LEU A 8 -6.46 -5.48 4.27
CA LEU A 8 -5.76 -6.75 4.36
C LEU A 8 -4.49 -6.67 3.51
N ILE A 9 -3.33 -6.65 4.16
CA ILE A 9 -2.05 -6.46 3.49
C ILE A 9 -1.06 -7.53 3.93
N ALA A 10 -0.38 -8.15 2.97
CA ALA A 10 0.77 -8.98 3.23
C ALA A 10 1.99 -8.08 3.52
N LEU A 11 2.64 -8.29 4.64
CA LEU A 11 3.79 -7.52 5.06
C LEU A 11 4.86 -8.40 5.72
N GLU A 12 6.11 -8.01 5.51
CA GLU A 12 7.28 -8.60 6.15
C GLU A 12 8.00 -7.54 6.95
N ILE A 13 8.26 -7.86 8.21
CA ILE A 13 8.87 -6.96 9.17
C ILE A 13 10.27 -7.45 9.49
N THR A 14 11.25 -6.57 9.36
CA THR A 14 12.65 -6.84 9.70
C THR A 14 13.19 -5.75 10.63
N PRO A 15 13.73 -6.10 11.80
CA PRO A 15 14.39 -5.13 12.65
C PRO A 15 15.59 -4.51 11.96
N LEU A 16 15.78 -3.20 12.12
CA LEU A 16 16.93 -2.47 11.62
C LEU A 16 17.95 -2.26 12.75
N SER A 17 19.22 -2.45 12.44
CA SER A 17 20.33 -2.05 13.33
C SER A 17 20.45 -0.53 13.44
N ALA A 18 21.12 -0.03 14.48
CA ALA A 18 21.30 1.42 14.65
C ALA A 18 21.97 2.11 13.45
N PRO A 19 23.02 1.56 12.79
CA PRO A 19 23.57 2.13 11.56
C PRO A 19 22.58 2.17 10.41
N GLU A 20 21.78 1.11 10.20
CA GLU A 20 20.77 1.04 9.14
C GLU A 20 19.62 2.01 9.38
N ALA A 21 19.21 2.19 10.64
CA ALA A 21 18.19 3.16 11.02
C ALA A 21 18.66 4.60 10.79
N ALA A 22 19.94 4.90 11.03
CA ALA A 22 20.52 6.22 10.83
C ALA A 22 20.88 6.55 9.37
N SER A 23 20.87 5.55 8.48
CA SER A 23 21.19 5.73 7.05
C SER A 23 20.11 6.52 6.35
N SER A 24 20.50 7.46 5.50
CA SER A 24 19.62 8.18 4.57
C SER A 24 19.45 7.46 3.23
N GLU A 25 20.17 6.36 3.02
CA GLU A 25 20.09 5.59 1.79
C GLU A 25 18.72 4.94 1.64
N VAL A 26 18.24 4.84 0.38
CA VAL A 26 17.00 4.12 0.06
C VAL A 26 17.18 2.65 0.43
N LEU A 27 16.26 2.10 1.20
CA LEU A 27 16.26 0.69 1.53
C LEU A 27 16.14 -0.16 0.27
N GLN A 28 16.96 -1.21 0.20
CA GLN A 28 16.87 -2.23 -0.84
C GLN A 28 16.55 -3.58 -0.22
N ASP A 29 15.63 -4.30 -0.83
CA ASP A 29 15.30 -5.66 -0.41
C ASP A 29 16.32 -6.66 -0.95
N ALA A 30 16.48 -7.78 -0.24
CA ALA A 30 17.28 -8.90 -0.73
C ALA A 30 16.69 -9.57 -1.98
N SER A 31 15.39 -9.39 -2.25
CA SER A 31 14.71 -9.89 -3.44
C SER A 31 14.86 -8.93 -4.61
N PRO A 32 15.61 -9.27 -5.67
CA PRO A 32 15.70 -8.44 -6.87
C PRO A 32 14.33 -8.24 -7.53
N LEU A 33 13.45 -9.23 -7.45
CA LEU A 33 12.11 -9.17 -8.02
C LEU A 33 11.23 -8.12 -7.32
N PHE A 34 11.33 -8.01 -6.00
CA PHE A 34 10.63 -6.97 -5.25
C PHE A 34 11.16 -5.57 -5.60
N ASN A 35 12.47 -5.42 -5.68
CA ASN A 35 13.08 -4.13 -6.04
C ASN A 35 12.64 -3.67 -7.44
N LEU A 36 12.60 -4.58 -8.43
CA LEU A 36 12.09 -4.29 -9.77
C LEU A 36 10.61 -3.91 -9.76
N LEU A 37 9.79 -4.57 -8.94
CA LEU A 37 8.37 -4.23 -8.80
C LEU A 37 8.19 -2.82 -8.24
N SER A 38 8.98 -2.43 -7.25
CA SER A 38 8.98 -1.08 -6.69
C SER A 38 9.42 -0.03 -7.71
N GLU A 39 10.51 -0.30 -8.45
CA GLU A 39 11.05 0.60 -9.47
C GLU A 39 10.06 0.84 -10.62
N LEU A 40 9.34 -0.19 -11.03
CA LEU A 40 8.33 -0.10 -12.08
C LEU A 40 7.26 0.95 -11.73
N HIS A 41 6.73 0.92 -10.52
CA HIS A 41 5.71 1.87 -10.07
C HIS A 41 6.24 3.30 -9.88
N LEU A 42 7.48 3.45 -9.43
CA LEU A 42 8.14 4.75 -9.35
C LEU A 42 8.27 5.37 -10.74
N SER A 43 8.76 4.60 -11.72
CA SER A 43 8.91 5.02 -13.12
C SER A 43 7.56 5.39 -13.76
N GLU A 44 6.52 4.61 -13.53
CA GLU A 44 5.16 4.93 -13.99
C GLU A 44 4.67 6.26 -13.41
N PHE A 45 4.83 6.45 -12.11
CA PHE A 45 4.40 7.67 -11.45
C PHE A 45 5.12 8.91 -12.01
N GLU A 46 6.43 8.85 -12.19
CA GLU A 46 7.25 9.93 -12.73
C GLU A 46 6.85 10.32 -14.17
N SER A 47 6.40 9.37 -14.97
CA SER A 47 6.00 9.59 -16.37
C SER A 47 4.56 10.06 -16.57
N GLN A 48 3.72 10.06 -15.54
CA GLN A 48 2.28 10.41 -15.67
C GLN A 48 2.01 11.80 -16.21
N HIS A 49 2.86 12.78 -15.90
CA HIS A 49 2.71 14.14 -16.42
C HIS A 49 2.94 14.21 -17.94
N LEU A 50 3.85 13.40 -18.48
CA LEU A 50 4.10 13.28 -19.92
C LEU A 50 2.87 12.71 -20.65
N LEU A 51 2.26 11.70 -20.08
CA LEU A 51 1.04 11.11 -20.66
C LEU A 51 -0.11 12.13 -20.72
N ARG A 52 -0.23 13.00 -19.70
CA ARG A 52 -1.21 14.09 -19.73
C ARG A 52 -0.94 15.08 -20.86
N GLN A 53 0.30 15.51 -21.04
CA GLN A 53 0.69 16.41 -22.14
C GLN A 53 0.42 15.79 -23.51
N ILE A 54 0.69 14.50 -23.69
CA ILE A 54 0.36 13.77 -24.92
C ILE A 54 -1.15 13.73 -25.15
N SER A 55 -1.92 13.51 -24.10
CA SER A 55 -3.40 13.45 -24.17
C SER A 55 -4.04 14.75 -24.69
N GLU A 56 -3.42 15.88 -24.41
CA GLU A 56 -3.87 17.19 -24.89
C GLU A 56 -3.61 17.41 -26.37
N ARG A 57 -2.59 16.76 -26.94
CA ARG A 57 -2.13 16.94 -28.32
C ARG A 57 -2.61 15.84 -29.25
N ASP A 58 -2.60 14.61 -28.81
CA ASP A 58 -2.94 13.43 -29.62
C ASP A 58 -3.71 12.40 -28.79
N ARG A 59 -5.03 12.36 -28.99
CA ARG A 59 -5.91 11.45 -28.28
C ARG A 59 -5.71 9.98 -28.68
N ALA A 60 -5.38 9.73 -29.95
CA ALA A 60 -5.19 8.35 -30.42
C ALA A 60 -3.92 7.75 -29.84
N LEU A 61 -2.83 8.51 -29.86
CA LEU A 61 -1.57 8.10 -29.23
C LEU A 61 -1.75 7.92 -27.73
N SER A 62 -2.42 8.84 -27.06
CA SER A 62 -2.72 8.73 -25.63
C SER A 62 -3.51 7.47 -25.28
N SER A 63 -4.53 7.14 -26.07
CA SER A 63 -5.34 5.93 -25.91
C SER A 63 -4.50 4.66 -26.05
N TYR A 64 -3.61 4.62 -27.04
CA TYR A 64 -2.69 3.50 -27.23
C TYR A 64 -1.71 3.34 -26.05
N LEU A 65 -1.10 4.44 -25.60
CA LEU A 65 -0.18 4.41 -24.44
C LEU A 65 -0.88 3.99 -23.15
N LYS A 66 -2.13 4.41 -22.91
CA LYS A 66 -2.92 3.93 -21.79
C LYS A 66 -3.19 2.43 -21.85
N THR A 67 -3.40 1.90 -23.05
CA THR A 67 -3.55 0.45 -23.27
C THR A 67 -2.25 -0.30 -22.96
N LEU A 68 -1.11 0.24 -23.37
CA LEU A 68 0.21 -0.31 -23.02
C LEU A 68 0.44 -0.29 -21.51
N ASN A 69 0.16 0.82 -20.84
CA ASN A 69 0.28 0.91 -19.39
C ASN A 69 -0.60 -0.12 -18.67
N LYS A 70 -1.83 -0.33 -19.18
CA LYS A 70 -2.71 -1.39 -18.64
C LYS A 70 -2.12 -2.79 -18.80
N ARG A 71 -1.48 -3.06 -19.93
CA ARG A 71 -0.79 -4.36 -20.14
C ARG A 71 0.38 -4.53 -19.20
N VAL A 72 1.17 -3.48 -18.97
CA VAL A 72 2.27 -3.48 -17.99
C VAL A 72 1.73 -3.71 -16.57
N GLU A 73 0.64 -3.05 -16.19
CA GLU A 73 -0.02 -3.24 -14.90
C GLU A 73 -0.46 -4.71 -14.68
N LEU A 74 -1.05 -5.33 -15.70
CA LEU A 74 -1.45 -6.75 -15.61
C LEU A 74 -0.24 -7.67 -15.44
N LEU A 75 0.88 -7.41 -16.12
CA LEU A 75 2.12 -8.15 -15.93
C LEU A 75 2.68 -7.94 -14.52
N SER A 76 2.63 -6.73 -13.99
CA SER A 76 3.04 -6.40 -12.61
C SER A 76 2.25 -7.18 -11.59
N GLN A 77 0.93 -7.35 -11.80
CA GLN A 77 0.08 -8.15 -10.92
C GLN A 77 0.49 -9.63 -10.91
N ILE A 78 0.88 -10.19 -12.06
CA ILE A 78 1.40 -11.56 -12.13
C ILE A 78 2.71 -11.71 -11.36
N VAL A 79 3.63 -10.77 -11.54
CA VAL A 79 4.91 -10.72 -10.80
C VAL A 79 4.67 -10.58 -9.30
N ALA A 80 3.73 -9.71 -8.90
CA ALA A 80 3.39 -9.50 -7.50
C ALA A 80 2.89 -10.76 -6.81
N GLN A 81 2.17 -11.64 -7.48
CA GLN A 81 1.73 -12.92 -6.91
C GLN A 81 2.92 -13.78 -6.47
N THR A 82 4.02 -13.79 -7.24
CA THR A 82 5.24 -14.49 -6.87
C THR A 82 5.91 -13.89 -5.64
N VAL A 83 5.91 -12.57 -5.53
CA VAL A 83 6.46 -11.85 -4.38
C VAL A 83 5.60 -12.09 -3.14
N LEU A 84 4.26 -12.00 -3.27
CA LEU A 84 3.32 -12.24 -2.18
C LEU A 84 3.44 -13.64 -1.58
N GLY A 85 3.66 -14.67 -2.40
CA GLY A 85 3.87 -16.03 -1.92
C GLY A 85 5.11 -16.21 -1.02
N LYS A 86 6.03 -15.23 -1.01
CA LYS A 86 7.21 -15.21 -0.14
C LYS A 86 7.04 -14.32 1.10
N ILE A 87 6.17 -13.31 1.02
CA ILE A 87 5.92 -12.39 2.15
C ILE A 87 5.05 -13.04 3.21
N GLY A 88 4.07 -13.84 2.80
CA GLY A 88 3.12 -14.52 3.69
C GLY A 88 1.67 -14.10 3.47
N GLU A 89 0.80 -14.60 4.34
CA GLU A 89 -0.64 -14.33 4.25
C GLU A 89 -0.97 -12.86 4.57
N PRO A 90 -1.92 -12.25 3.84
CA PRO A 90 -2.43 -10.93 4.19
C PRO A 90 -3.03 -10.90 5.58
N GLN A 91 -2.73 -9.87 6.34
CA GLN A 91 -3.28 -9.64 7.68
C GLN A 91 -3.99 -8.29 7.78
N PRO A 92 -4.94 -8.13 8.72
CA PRO A 92 -5.57 -6.85 8.98
C PRO A 92 -4.55 -5.81 9.47
N VAL A 93 -4.56 -4.64 8.84
CA VAL A 93 -3.69 -3.52 9.21
C VAL A 93 -4.49 -2.21 9.22
N GLN A 94 -3.99 -1.22 9.94
CA GLN A 94 -4.44 0.16 9.83
C GLN A 94 -3.33 0.98 9.18
N LEU A 95 -3.59 1.48 7.98
CA LEU A 95 -2.61 2.17 7.14
C LEU A 95 -2.96 3.64 6.97
N SER A 96 -1.97 4.51 7.11
CA SER A 96 -2.04 5.94 6.80
C SER A 96 -0.79 6.39 6.04
N GLU A 97 -0.78 7.65 5.61
CA GLU A 97 0.42 8.25 5.00
C GLU A 97 1.59 8.42 5.98
N ALA A 98 1.30 8.38 7.28
CA ALA A 98 2.29 8.60 8.33
C ALA A 98 2.80 7.32 8.99
N GLY A 99 2.06 6.20 8.85
CA GLY A 99 2.46 4.96 9.52
C GLY A 99 1.48 3.82 9.30
N ILE A 100 1.81 2.69 9.89
CA ILE A 100 1.02 1.47 9.84
C ILE A 100 0.95 0.80 11.21
N ALA A 101 -0.24 0.31 11.56
CA ALA A 101 -0.45 -0.55 12.72
C ALA A 101 -0.80 -1.96 12.27
N PHE A 102 -0.18 -2.96 12.88
CA PHE A 102 -0.34 -4.38 12.54
C PHE A 102 -0.19 -5.27 13.77
N HIS A 103 -0.55 -6.55 13.63
CA HIS A 103 -0.32 -7.57 14.66
C HIS A 103 0.93 -8.38 14.33
N HIS A 104 1.71 -8.71 15.39
CA HIS A 104 2.92 -9.51 15.25
C HIS A 104 3.09 -10.44 16.46
N PRO A 105 3.60 -11.68 16.29
CA PRO A 105 3.79 -12.61 17.40
C PRO A 105 4.88 -12.17 18.38
N HIS A 106 5.85 -11.37 17.92
CA HIS A 106 6.93 -10.87 18.76
C HIS A 106 6.77 -9.39 19.07
N ALA A 107 7.13 -9.00 20.29
CA ALA A 107 7.17 -7.59 20.68
C ALA A 107 8.34 -6.85 20.04
N TYR A 108 8.09 -5.62 19.64
CA TYR A 108 9.12 -4.65 19.26
C TYR A 108 8.96 -3.46 20.20
N PRO A 109 9.95 -3.17 21.07
CA PRO A 109 9.84 -2.06 22.00
C PRO A 109 9.64 -0.71 21.32
N ALA A 110 8.90 0.19 21.94
CA ALA A 110 8.77 1.57 21.45
C ALA A 110 10.16 2.21 21.23
N GLY A 111 10.32 2.92 20.12
CA GLY A 111 11.60 3.46 19.68
C GLY A 111 12.43 2.52 18.79
N SER A 112 12.07 1.24 18.68
CA SER A 112 12.74 0.33 17.75
C SER A 112 12.51 0.76 16.30
N HIS A 113 13.51 0.52 15.44
CA HIS A 113 13.43 0.79 14.01
C HIS A 113 13.23 -0.49 13.23
N LEU A 114 12.31 -0.44 12.28
CA LEU A 114 11.89 -1.57 11.47
C LEU A 114 11.99 -1.23 9.98
N SER A 115 12.32 -2.21 9.18
CA SER A 115 12.04 -2.23 7.75
C SER A 115 10.70 -2.93 7.52
N ILE A 116 9.78 -2.27 6.87
CA ILE A 116 8.46 -2.80 6.54
C ILE A 116 8.35 -2.94 5.03
N LYS A 117 8.26 -4.18 4.57
CA LYS A 117 8.06 -4.54 3.18
C LYS A 117 6.60 -4.92 2.98
N LEU A 118 5.95 -4.27 2.02
CA LEU A 118 4.55 -4.51 1.73
C LEU A 118 4.27 -4.43 0.22
N VAL A 119 3.24 -5.17 -0.22
CA VAL A 119 2.73 -5.10 -1.58
C VAL A 119 1.26 -4.74 -1.53
N LEU A 120 0.92 -3.58 -2.06
CA LEU A 120 -0.43 -3.03 -2.07
C LEU A 120 -1.18 -3.46 -3.32
N MET A 121 -2.22 -4.24 -3.15
CA MET A 121 -3.05 -4.77 -4.23
C MET A 121 -4.34 -3.95 -4.42
N PRO A 122 -4.95 -3.88 -5.62
CA PRO A 122 -4.62 -4.66 -6.82
C PRO A 122 -3.51 -4.07 -7.68
N GLN A 123 -3.00 -2.88 -7.39
CA GLN A 123 -2.02 -2.16 -8.21
C GLN A 123 -0.64 -2.84 -8.24
N ALA A 124 -0.40 -3.81 -7.36
CA ALA A 124 0.89 -4.47 -7.18
C ALA A 124 2.04 -3.52 -6.79
N LEU A 125 1.71 -2.50 -5.98
CA LEU A 125 2.68 -1.51 -5.52
C LEU A 125 3.55 -2.09 -4.41
N GLY A 126 4.82 -2.38 -4.70
CA GLY A 126 5.83 -2.78 -3.72
C GLY A 126 6.44 -1.57 -3.03
N LEU A 127 6.39 -1.53 -1.70
CA LEU A 127 7.02 -0.50 -0.89
C LEU A 127 7.89 -1.14 0.18
N LEU A 128 9.08 -0.58 0.36
CA LEU A 128 9.99 -0.90 1.44
C LEU A 128 10.26 0.38 2.23
N LEU A 129 9.74 0.44 3.46
CA LEU A 129 9.69 1.65 4.26
C LEU A 129 10.43 1.46 5.59
N ARG A 130 11.15 2.51 6.02
CA ARG A 130 11.62 2.60 7.41
C ARG A 130 10.47 3.07 8.29
N ALA A 131 10.38 2.46 9.45
CA ALA A 131 9.40 2.85 10.45
C ALA A 131 10.00 2.77 11.85
N ARG A 132 9.56 3.66 12.72
CA ARG A 132 9.86 3.63 14.15
C ARG A 132 8.62 3.17 14.90
N VAL A 133 8.80 2.23 15.82
CA VAL A 133 7.71 1.77 16.70
C VAL A 133 7.34 2.91 17.64
N SER A 134 6.10 3.37 17.56
CA SER A 134 5.55 4.38 18.48
C SER A 134 4.91 3.72 19.70
N GLU A 135 4.24 2.58 19.52
CA GLU A 135 3.59 1.84 20.60
C GLU A 135 3.60 0.33 20.32
N CYS A 136 3.72 -0.46 21.39
CA CYS A 136 3.63 -1.92 21.33
C CYS A 136 2.81 -2.41 22.52
N LEU A 137 1.62 -2.93 22.26
CA LEU A 137 0.66 -3.38 23.26
C LEU A 137 0.39 -4.88 23.12
N ALA A 138 0.43 -5.60 24.23
CA ALA A 138 0.03 -7.00 24.24
C ALA A 138 -1.45 -7.12 23.88
N GLN A 139 -1.79 -7.94 22.89
CA GLN A 139 -3.15 -8.17 22.43
C GLN A 139 -3.34 -9.60 21.92
N GLY A 140 -4.19 -10.37 22.61
CA GLY A 140 -4.38 -11.77 22.27
C GLY A 140 -3.11 -12.60 22.44
N ALA A 141 -2.77 -13.41 21.43
CA ALA A 141 -1.58 -14.26 21.43
C ALA A 141 -0.31 -13.54 20.92
N GLY A 142 -0.36 -12.23 20.72
CA GLY A 142 0.75 -11.44 20.20
C GLY A 142 0.67 -9.98 20.64
N TYR A 143 1.12 -9.09 19.75
CA TYR A 143 1.24 -7.68 20.04
C TYR A 143 0.63 -6.86 18.91
N LYS A 144 -0.13 -5.82 19.27
CA LYS A 144 -0.48 -4.74 18.36
C LYS A 144 0.68 -3.75 18.36
N ILE A 145 1.22 -3.46 17.19
CA ILE A 145 2.38 -2.59 17.01
C ILE A 145 1.94 -1.42 16.14
N ASP A 146 2.03 -0.23 16.68
CA ASP A 146 1.85 1.04 15.96
C ASP A 146 3.20 1.59 15.55
N THR A 147 3.31 2.04 14.29
CA THR A 147 4.57 2.59 13.77
C THR A 147 4.34 3.91 13.05
N GLU A 148 5.40 4.71 12.99
CA GLU A 148 5.51 5.93 12.20
C GLU A 148 6.57 5.74 11.12
N PHE A 149 6.25 6.10 9.88
CA PHE A 149 7.21 6.03 8.77
C PHE A 149 8.28 7.11 8.92
N GLU A 150 9.52 6.72 8.66
CA GLU A 150 10.69 7.60 8.70
C GLU A 150 11.34 7.66 7.32
N SER A 151 11.85 8.84 6.95
CA SER A 151 12.60 9.03 5.70
C SER A 151 11.84 8.57 4.44
N ILE A 152 10.52 8.65 4.46
CA ILE A 152 9.70 8.35 3.29
C ILE A 152 9.92 9.41 2.20
N THR A 153 10.18 8.98 0.97
CA THR A 153 10.33 9.91 -0.16
C THR A 153 9.01 10.53 -0.54
N ASP A 154 9.05 11.69 -1.20
CA ASP A 154 7.83 12.36 -1.68
C ASP A 154 7.04 11.49 -2.65
N THR A 155 7.73 10.76 -3.53
CA THR A 155 7.11 9.82 -4.46
C THR A 155 6.42 8.66 -3.73
N GLN A 156 7.08 8.05 -2.75
CA GLN A 156 6.49 6.99 -1.93
C GLN A 156 5.25 7.50 -1.17
N ARG A 157 5.33 8.70 -0.61
CA ARG A 157 4.22 9.34 0.09
C ARG A 157 3.02 9.56 -0.83
N GLN A 158 3.26 10.07 -2.04
CA GLN A 158 2.20 10.31 -3.02
C GLN A 158 1.57 9.01 -3.53
N LEU A 159 2.36 7.96 -3.75
CA LEU A 159 1.85 6.64 -4.11
C LEU A 159 0.96 6.05 -3.00
N LEU A 160 1.40 6.19 -1.75
CA LEU A 160 0.65 5.72 -0.58
C LEU A 160 -0.64 6.50 -0.39
N ALA A 161 -0.60 7.84 -0.50
CA ALA A 161 -1.77 8.70 -0.45
C ALA A 161 -2.80 8.34 -1.52
N ARG A 162 -2.35 8.13 -2.75
CA ARG A 162 -3.20 7.69 -3.87
C ARG A 162 -3.87 6.35 -3.59
N TYR A 163 -3.11 5.39 -3.07
CA TYR A 163 -3.68 4.08 -2.68
C TYR A 163 -4.76 4.24 -1.62
N ILE A 164 -4.50 4.99 -0.55
CA ILE A 164 -5.44 5.24 0.54
C ILE A 164 -6.73 5.88 0.01
N LEU A 165 -6.62 6.91 -0.85
CA LEU A 165 -7.77 7.56 -1.46
C LEU A 165 -8.61 6.62 -2.33
N GLN A 166 -7.97 5.75 -3.10
CA GLN A 166 -8.66 4.73 -3.92
C GLN A 166 -9.42 3.73 -3.04
N LYS A 167 -8.82 3.25 -1.96
CA LYS A 167 -9.49 2.35 -1.01
C LYS A 167 -10.68 3.02 -0.31
N GLN A 168 -10.56 4.28 0.07
CA GLN A 168 -11.67 5.05 0.63
C GLN A 168 -12.83 5.22 -0.35
N ALA A 169 -12.52 5.53 -1.62
CA ALA A 169 -13.53 5.66 -2.66
C ALA A 169 -14.26 4.34 -2.91
N GLN A 170 -13.53 3.24 -2.93
CA GLN A 170 -14.09 1.90 -3.06
C GLN A 170 -15.01 1.54 -1.88
N ALA A 171 -14.56 1.79 -0.65
CA ALA A 171 -15.36 1.52 0.55
C ALA A 171 -16.67 2.33 0.57
N ARG A 172 -16.63 3.61 0.18
CA ARG A 172 -17.84 4.45 0.08
C ARG A 172 -18.81 3.94 -0.98
N ARG A 173 -18.30 3.47 -2.12
CA ARG A 173 -19.11 2.92 -3.19
C ARG A 173 -19.83 1.65 -2.72
N LEU A 174 -19.11 0.71 -2.13
CA LEU A 174 -19.67 -0.53 -1.60
C LEU A 174 -20.74 -0.27 -0.53
N ALA A 175 -20.50 0.70 0.37
CA ALA A 175 -21.48 1.09 1.38
C ALA A 175 -22.79 1.63 0.76
N ARG A 176 -22.71 2.43 -0.31
CA ARG A 176 -23.89 2.92 -1.04
C ARG A 176 -24.65 1.78 -1.71
N GLU A 177 -23.97 0.89 -2.43
CA GLU A 177 -24.57 -0.27 -3.08
C GLU A 177 -25.29 -1.18 -2.07
N GLN A 178 -24.74 -1.37 -0.87
CA GLN A 178 -25.36 -2.13 0.21
C GLN A 178 -26.61 -1.43 0.77
N HIS A 179 -26.60 -0.11 0.92
CA HIS A 179 -27.76 0.67 1.38
C HIS A 179 -28.90 0.64 0.35
N GLU A 180 -28.58 0.77 -0.93
CA GLU A 180 -29.56 0.70 -2.02
C GLU A 180 -30.22 -0.68 -2.08
N SER A 181 -29.43 -1.75 -2.02
CA SER A 181 -29.92 -3.13 -2.00
C SER A 181 -30.77 -3.45 -0.77
N ALA A 182 -30.42 -2.92 0.40
CA ALA A 182 -31.20 -3.09 1.61
C ALA A 182 -32.55 -2.32 1.57
N ALA A 183 -32.55 -1.15 0.95
CA ALA A 183 -33.77 -0.35 0.76
C ALA A 183 -34.75 -1.01 -0.22
N GLU A 184 -34.24 -1.69 -1.25
CA GLU A 184 -35.05 -2.40 -2.25
C GLU A 184 -35.65 -3.72 -1.72
N GLN A 185 -35.03 -4.32 -0.68
CA GLN A 185 -35.49 -5.53 0.00
C GLN A 185 -36.41 -5.28 1.21
N ALA A 186 -36.66 -4.04 1.59
CA ALA A 186 -37.60 -3.70 2.64
C ALA A 186 -39.02 -3.96 2.13
N PRO A 187 -39.80 -4.94 2.71
CA PRO A 187 -41.16 -5.22 2.25
C PRO A 187 -42.02 -3.98 2.52
N GLY A 188 -42.69 -3.52 1.46
CA GLY A 188 -43.67 -2.43 1.53
C GLY A 188 -44.65 -2.74 2.68
N ARG A 189 -44.68 -1.87 3.70
CA ARG A 189 -45.79 -1.90 4.67
C ARG A 189 -47.04 -1.48 3.91
N GLU A 190 -47.81 -2.49 3.47
CA GLU A 190 -49.17 -2.27 3.13
C GLU A 190 -49.95 -1.78 4.36
N HIS A 191 -50.63 -0.67 4.16
CA HIS A 191 -51.67 -0.16 5.05
C HIS A 191 -53.00 -0.77 4.68
#